data_3fc313b14b8b79ec25fff7c2044c0eb0
#
_entry.id   3fc313b14b8b79ec25fff7c2044c0eb0
#
_cell.length_a   1.000
_cell.length_b   1.000
_cell.length_c   1.000
_cell.angle_alpha   90.00
_cell.angle_beta   90.00
_cell.angle_gamma   90.00
#
_symmetry.space_group_name_H-M   'P 1'
#
loop_
_entity.id
_entity.type
_entity.pdbx_description
1 polymer ?
#
loop_
_entity_poly.entity_id
_entity_poly.type
_entity_poly.pdbx_seq_one_letter_code
_entity_poly.pdbx_strand_id
1 'polypeptide(L)'
;MDGVVSVSAGALFGVNYLSNQPQRALRYNKRFMGDRRYMSFWSWLTTGNFVNKEFSYYKVPMELDVFDQEAFADSGIPFYVVTTDIESGKPDYIKIDHVFEQMEALRASSALPLVSEIVEYKGKRYMDGGLSDSLPIDFMENLGFDKLIVVLTRPKGYRKEPSKTSKRIYKLFYRKYPKFVDVASNRHIHYNKSIEKIEALEKTGNLYAIRPKHALEVGRLEKDPEKFEAIYQEGLEQMRNEMDHLKTFLGDN
;
A
#
# COMPACT_ATOMS: atom_id res chain seq x y z
N MET A 1 -1.37 11.47 16.05
CA MET A 1 -1.73 10.23 15.29
C MET A 1 -1.25 9.04 16.11
N ASP A 2 -2.13 8.08 16.36
CA ASP A 2 -1.91 7.05 17.38
C ASP A 2 -1.69 5.66 16.78
N GLY A 3 -1.75 5.53 15.47
CA GLY A 3 -1.45 4.32 14.73
C GLY A 3 -1.64 4.47 13.23
N VAL A 4 -0.92 3.67 12.45
CA VAL A 4 -0.98 3.62 10.99
C VAL A 4 -1.10 2.18 10.52
N VAL A 5 -2.00 1.93 9.58
CA VAL A 5 -2.04 0.68 8.81
C VAL A 5 -1.92 1.00 7.33
N SER A 6 -1.12 0.24 6.63
CA SER A 6 -0.81 0.50 5.22
C SER A 6 -0.82 -0.78 4.38
N VAL A 7 -1.10 -0.65 3.09
CA VAL A 7 -1.26 -1.78 2.17
C VAL A 7 -0.47 -1.54 0.90
N SER A 8 0.28 -2.55 0.43
CA SER A 8 0.95 -2.55 -0.88
C SER A 8 1.91 -1.35 -1.04
N ALA A 9 1.78 -0.55 -2.09
CA ALA A 9 2.58 0.67 -2.26
C ALA A 9 2.45 1.64 -1.07
N GLY A 10 1.27 1.69 -0.42
CA GLY A 10 1.06 2.47 0.80
C GLY A 10 1.96 2.01 1.94
N ALA A 11 2.24 0.70 2.07
CA ALA A 11 3.18 0.18 3.07
C ALA A 11 4.61 0.66 2.82
N LEU A 12 5.06 0.62 1.56
CA LEU A 12 6.41 1.06 1.17
C LEU A 12 6.60 2.58 1.28
N PHE A 13 5.53 3.35 1.14
CA PHE A 13 5.58 4.82 1.21
C PHE A 13 5.27 5.35 2.62
N GLY A 14 4.39 4.67 3.34
CA GLY A 14 3.97 5.06 4.69
C GLY A 14 5.10 5.09 5.71
N VAL A 15 6.09 4.20 5.60
CA VAL A 15 7.28 4.24 6.47
C VAL A 15 8.02 5.58 6.40
N ASN A 16 8.00 6.27 5.23
CA ASN A 16 8.66 7.57 5.08
C ASN A 16 7.92 8.70 5.82
N TYR A 17 6.63 8.53 6.09
CA TYR A 17 5.88 9.45 6.92
C TYR A 17 6.35 9.38 8.39
N LEU A 18 6.49 8.16 8.93
CA LEU A 18 6.93 7.96 10.30
C LEU A 18 8.42 8.29 10.51
N SER A 19 9.25 8.09 9.48
CA SER A 19 10.66 8.48 9.53
C SER A 19 10.90 9.98 9.23
N ASN A 20 9.83 10.77 9.12
CA ASN A 20 9.90 12.20 8.79
C ASN A 20 10.75 12.51 7.55
N GLN A 21 10.66 11.65 6.54
CA GLN A 21 11.36 11.80 5.26
C GLN A 21 10.40 12.17 4.12
N PRO A 22 9.83 13.40 4.12
CA PRO A 22 8.93 13.84 3.06
C PRO A 22 9.63 13.79 1.71
N GLN A 23 8.87 13.51 0.65
CA GLN A 23 9.35 13.39 -0.73
C GLN A 23 10.33 12.23 -1.00
N ARG A 24 10.79 11.48 0.02
CA ARG A 24 11.72 10.37 -0.21
C ARG A 24 11.17 9.38 -1.23
N ALA A 25 9.90 8.96 -1.10
CA ALA A 25 9.27 8.06 -2.05
C ALA A 25 9.23 8.63 -3.48
N LEU A 26 8.92 9.91 -3.64
CA LEU A 26 8.96 10.58 -4.95
C LEU A 26 10.38 10.61 -5.52
N ARG A 27 11.37 11.00 -4.70
CA ARG A 27 12.76 11.18 -5.10
C ARG A 27 13.39 9.89 -5.63
N TYR A 28 13.30 8.78 -4.89
CA TYR A 28 13.90 7.53 -5.37
C TYR A 28 13.12 6.93 -6.54
N ASN A 29 11.79 7.07 -6.59
CA ASN A 29 11.03 6.63 -7.77
C ASN A 29 11.46 7.41 -9.01
N LYS A 30 11.50 8.74 -8.98
CA LYS A 30 11.98 9.57 -10.10
C LYS A 30 13.41 9.19 -10.53
N ARG A 31 14.29 8.94 -9.56
CA ARG A 31 15.69 8.59 -9.82
C ARG A 31 15.86 7.23 -10.48
N PHE A 32 15.07 6.24 -10.09
CA PHE A 32 15.33 4.84 -10.47
C PHE A 32 14.29 4.21 -11.40
N MET A 33 13.17 4.87 -11.72
CA MET A 33 12.13 4.27 -12.57
C MET A 33 12.60 3.87 -13.98
N GLY A 34 13.64 4.49 -14.49
CA GLY A 34 14.29 4.14 -15.75
C GLY A 34 15.38 3.06 -15.62
N ASP A 35 15.76 2.70 -14.41
CA ASP A 35 16.84 1.73 -14.14
C ASP A 35 16.28 0.30 -14.22
N ARG A 36 16.87 -0.52 -15.09
CA ARG A 36 16.46 -1.93 -15.24
C ARG A 36 16.61 -2.75 -13.95
N ARG A 37 17.47 -2.31 -13.03
CA ARG A 37 17.69 -2.93 -11.72
C ARG A 37 16.59 -2.58 -10.71
N TYR A 38 15.79 -1.54 -10.94
CA TYR A 38 14.74 -1.10 -10.02
C TYR A 38 13.43 -1.85 -10.27
N MET A 39 12.78 -1.58 -11.40
CA MET A 39 11.52 -2.22 -11.81
C MET A 39 11.57 -2.48 -13.32
N SER A 40 11.56 -3.75 -13.74
CA SER A 40 11.66 -4.06 -15.17
C SER A 40 11.18 -5.47 -15.50
N PHE A 41 10.83 -5.66 -16.77
CA PHE A 41 10.58 -6.99 -17.32
C PHE A 41 11.85 -7.88 -17.30
N TRP A 42 13.04 -7.27 -17.41
CA TRP A 42 14.31 -7.97 -17.25
C TRP A 42 14.47 -8.52 -15.82
N SER A 43 14.18 -7.73 -14.81
CA SER A 43 14.16 -8.20 -13.42
C SER A 43 13.20 -9.37 -13.26
N TRP A 44 12.00 -9.27 -13.82
CA TRP A 44 11.02 -10.36 -13.76
C TRP A 44 11.53 -11.64 -14.41
N LEU A 45 12.16 -11.58 -15.59
CA LEU A 45 12.73 -12.75 -16.27
C LEU A 45 13.89 -13.41 -15.50
N THR A 46 14.69 -12.60 -14.81
CA THR A 46 15.92 -13.09 -14.16
C THR A 46 15.73 -13.47 -12.70
N THR A 47 14.74 -12.87 -12.02
CA THR A 47 14.55 -13.01 -10.57
C THR A 47 13.12 -13.46 -10.17
N GLY A 48 12.20 -13.61 -11.12
CA GLY A 48 10.79 -13.87 -10.82
C GLY A 48 10.02 -12.66 -10.29
N ASN A 49 10.69 -11.52 -10.07
CA ASN A 49 10.13 -10.31 -9.49
C ASN A 49 10.28 -9.12 -10.42
N PHE A 50 9.16 -8.44 -10.74
CA PHE A 50 9.19 -7.21 -11.53
C PHE A 50 9.93 -6.08 -10.79
N VAL A 51 9.69 -5.95 -9.49
CA VAL A 51 10.46 -5.10 -8.58
C VAL A 51 11.63 -5.94 -8.06
N ASN A 52 12.85 -5.57 -8.40
CA ASN A 52 14.04 -6.32 -8.00
C ASN A 52 14.24 -6.25 -6.48
N LYS A 53 14.30 -7.41 -5.84
CA LYS A 53 14.42 -7.54 -4.40
C LYS A 53 15.66 -6.82 -3.86
N GLU A 54 16.84 -7.22 -4.31
CA GLU A 54 18.10 -6.74 -3.77
C GLU A 54 18.31 -5.24 -4.02
N PHE A 55 17.95 -4.78 -5.21
CA PHE A 55 18.14 -3.38 -5.56
C PHE A 55 17.12 -2.48 -4.85
N SER A 56 15.82 -2.80 -4.99
CA SER A 56 14.74 -1.88 -4.59
C SER A 56 14.47 -1.88 -3.08
N TYR A 57 14.58 -3.05 -2.42
CA TYR A 57 14.25 -3.19 -1.00
C TYR A 57 15.46 -3.15 -0.08
N TYR A 58 16.68 -3.34 -0.62
CA TYR A 58 17.91 -3.30 0.20
C TYR A 58 18.86 -2.20 -0.25
N LYS A 59 19.35 -2.23 -1.49
CA LYS A 59 20.37 -1.27 -1.93
C LYS A 59 19.87 0.18 -1.93
N VAL A 60 18.65 0.43 -2.40
CA VAL A 60 18.08 1.78 -2.40
C VAL A 60 17.96 2.32 -0.97
N PRO A 61 17.25 1.68 -0.02
CA PRO A 61 17.07 2.23 1.31
C PRO A 61 18.29 2.15 2.22
N MET A 62 19.29 1.31 1.92
CA MET A 62 20.49 1.21 2.74
C MET A 62 21.65 2.09 2.25
N GLU A 63 21.72 2.37 0.92
CA GLU A 63 22.91 3.01 0.35
C GLU A 63 22.59 4.22 -0.55
N LEU A 64 21.55 4.13 -1.39
CA LEU A 64 21.36 5.08 -2.50
C LEU A 64 20.40 6.23 -2.18
N ASP A 65 19.43 5.96 -1.32
CA ASP A 65 18.51 6.93 -0.74
C ASP A 65 18.12 6.42 0.65
N VAL A 66 19.02 6.68 1.60
CA VAL A 66 19.02 6.05 2.92
C VAL A 66 17.72 6.30 3.67
N PHE A 67 17.14 5.22 4.20
CA PHE A 67 16.00 5.27 5.09
C PHE A 67 16.44 5.52 6.53
N ASP A 68 15.79 6.45 7.19
CA ASP A 68 16.07 6.78 8.59
C ASP A 68 15.28 5.85 9.53
N GLN A 69 15.93 4.77 9.93
CA GLN A 69 15.36 3.78 10.84
C GLN A 69 15.21 4.32 12.26
N GLU A 70 16.11 5.20 12.69
CA GLU A 70 16.07 5.79 14.03
C GLU A 70 14.86 6.71 14.16
N ALA A 71 14.70 7.64 13.22
CA ALA A 71 13.53 8.51 13.17
C ALA A 71 12.21 7.73 13.07
N PHE A 72 12.19 6.61 12.33
CA PHE A 72 11.02 5.72 12.29
C PHE A 72 10.70 5.14 13.67
N ALA A 73 11.68 4.62 14.38
CA ALA A 73 11.52 4.04 15.71
C ALA A 73 11.13 5.13 16.73
N ASP A 74 11.77 6.28 16.69
CA ASP A 74 11.52 7.42 17.59
C ASP A 74 10.12 8.04 17.41
N SER A 75 9.46 7.79 16.27
CA SER A 75 8.07 8.23 16.08
C SER A 75 7.12 7.68 17.15
N GLY A 76 7.44 6.52 17.71
CA GLY A 76 6.61 5.82 18.71
C GLY A 76 5.22 5.40 18.19
N ILE A 77 4.92 5.63 16.90
CA ILE A 77 3.62 5.35 16.30
C ILE A 77 3.58 3.88 15.81
N PRO A 78 2.67 3.05 16.30
CA PRO A 78 2.48 1.69 15.79
C PRO A 78 2.18 1.71 14.28
N PHE A 79 2.98 0.97 13.52
CA PHE A 79 2.84 0.85 12.08
C PHE A 79 2.55 -0.60 11.69
N TYR A 80 1.45 -0.82 10.98
CA TYR A 80 1.04 -2.15 10.51
C TYR A 80 1.04 -2.22 9.00
N VAL A 81 1.43 -3.37 8.45
CA VAL A 81 1.27 -3.69 7.03
C VAL A 81 0.32 -4.86 6.86
N VAL A 82 -0.53 -4.76 5.85
CA VAL A 82 -1.46 -5.83 5.50
C VAL A 82 -0.80 -6.75 4.49
N THR A 83 -0.90 -8.06 4.72
CA THR A 83 -0.48 -9.12 3.79
C THR A 83 -1.63 -10.10 3.59
N THR A 84 -1.64 -10.84 2.49
CA THR A 84 -2.59 -11.93 2.26
C THR A 84 -1.89 -13.26 2.47
N ASP A 85 -2.27 -14.01 3.50
CA ASP A 85 -1.82 -15.39 3.69
C ASP A 85 -2.35 -16.28 2.56
N ILE A 86 -1.45 -16.90 1.81
CA ILE A 86 -1.81 -17.64 0.60
C ILE A 86 -2.53 -18.97 0.89
N GLU A 87 -2.33 -19.55 2.08
CA GLU A 87 -2.97 -20.80 2.49
C GLU A 87 -4.41 -20.58 2.94
N SER A 88 -4.64 -19.57 3.75
CA SER A 88 -5.95 -19.26 4.31
C SER A 88 -6.78 -18.30 3.45
N GLY A 89 -6.15 -17.51 2.59
CA GLY A 89 -6.76 -16.41 1.85
C GLY A 89 -7.16 -15.23 2.74
N LYS A 90 -6.76 -15.21 4.02
CA LYS A 90 -7.10 -14.17 4.98
C LYS A 90 -6.04 -13.07 5.05
N PRO A 91 -6.40 -11.85 5.45
CA PRO A 91 -5.41 -10.83 5.76
C PRO A 91 -4.69 -11.16 7.07
N ASP A 92 -3.38 -10.91 7.09
CA ASP A 92 -2.57 -10.79 8.31
C ASP A 92 -2.09 -9.34 8.43
N TYR A 93 -2.15 -8.80 9.64
CA TYR A 93 -1.74 -7.43 9.97
C TYR A 93 -0.45 -7.52 10.78
N ILE A 94 0.67 -7.23 10.12
CA ILE A 94 2.01 -7.40 10.69
C ILE A 94 2.49 -6.06 11.22
N LYS A 95 2.73 -5.97 12.52
CA LYS A 95 3.36 -4.79 13.13
C LYS A 95 4.81 -4.71 12.69
N ILE A 96 5.25 -3.54 12.25
CA ILE A 96 6.62 -3.24 11.88
C ILE A 96 7.26 -2.40 12.98
N ASP A 97 8.20 -3.00 13.69
CA ASP A 97 8.99 -2.32 14.71
C ASP A 97 10.36 -1.90 14.15
N HIS A 98 10.89 -2.67 13.18
CA HIS A 98 12.17 -2.38 12.53
C HIS A 98 12.10 -2.67 11.02
N VAL A 99 12.20 -1.62 10.20
CA VAL A 99 11.98 -1.72 8.74
C VAL A 99 12.95 -2.67 8.06
N PHE A 100 14.25 -2.58 8.36
CA PHE A 100 15.25 -3.43 7.71
C PHE A 100 15.14 -4.90 8.09
N GLU A 101 14.88 -5.21 9.37
CA GLU A 101 14.72 -6.59 9.84
C GLU A 101 13.42 -7.23 9.35
N GLN A 102 12.40 -6.40 9.10
CA GLN A 102 11.08 -6.82 8.67
C GLN A 102 10.78 -6.48 7.19
N MET A 103 11.84 -6.23 6.40
CA MET A 103 11.71 -5.85 4.99
C MET A 103 10.90 -6.87 4.19
N GLU A 104 10.99 -8.16 4.51
CA GLU A 104 10.21 -9.20 3.85
C GLU A 104 8.70 -9.05 4.11
N ALA A 105 8.28 -8.53 5.27
CA ALA A 105 6.87 -8.23 5.52
C ALA A 105 6.37 -7.04 4.66
N LEU A 106 7.19 -6.00 4.50
CA LEU A 106 6.91 -4.87 3.62
C LEU A 106 6.84 -5.32 2.15
N ARG A 107 7.80 -6.17 1.73
CA ARG A 107 7.81 -6.78 0.40
C ARG A 107 6.58 -7.64 0.17
N ALA A 108 6.19 -8.47 1.14
CA ALA A 108 4.99 -9.30 1.09
C ALA A 108 3.72 -8.47 0.87
N SER A 109 3.59 -7.34 1.59
CA SER A 109 2.46 -6.43 1.44
C SER A 109 2.29 -5.91 0.01
N SER A 110 3.36 -5.83 -0.78
CA SER A 110 3.39 -5.32 -2.15
C SER A 110 3.63 -6.40 -3.22
N ALA A 111 3.67 -7.68 -2.85
CA ALA A 111 3.92 -8.79 -3.77
C ALA A 111 2.69 -9.12 -4.61
N LEU A 112 2.55 -8.48 -5.77
CA LEU A 112 1.43 -8.70 -6.70
C LEU A 112 1.52 -10.06 -7.38
N PRO A 113 0.40 -10.79 -7.51
CA PRO A 113 0.36 -12.04 -8.25
C PRO A 113 0.88 -11.90 -9.69
N LEU A 114 1.56 -12.93 -10.19
CA LEU A 114 2.12 -13.08 -11.54
C LEU A 114 3.37 -12.23 -11.82
N VAL A 115 3.60 -11.18 -11.08
CA VAL A 115 4.75 -10.27 -11.27
C VAL A 115 5.72 -10.26 -10.09
N SER A 116 5.37 -11.01 -9.04
CA SER A 116 6.22 -11.25 -7.87
C SER A 116 6.15 -12.69 -7.44
N GLU A 117 7.21 -13.18 -6.83
CA GLU A 117 7.22 -14.47 -6.13
C GLU A 117 6.37 -14.40 -4.86
N ILE A 118 5.94 -15.58 -4.39
CA ILE A 118 5.35 -15.74 -3.06
C ILE A 118 6.43 -15.41 -2.02
N VAL A 119 6.10 -14.56 -1.06
CA VAL A 119 7.04 -14.13 -0.02
C VAL A 119 6.88 -14.99 1.21
N GLU A 120 7.97 -15.57 1.68
CA GLU A 120 8.00 -16.28 2.95
C GLU A 120 8.43 -15.33 4.07
N TYR A 121 7.67 -15.30 5.16
CA TYR A 121 7.98 -14.53 6.35
C TYR A 121 7.46 -15.23 7.61
N LYS A 122 8.33 -15.45 8.58
CA LYS A 122 8.01 -16.14 9.87
C LYS A 122 7.22 -17.44 9.68
N GLY A 123 7.64 -18.29 8.71
CA GLY A 123 7.05 -19.60 8.46
C GLY A 123 5.70 -19.60 7.74
N LYS A 124 5.20 -18.44 7.33
CA LYS A 124 4.01 -18.30 6.50
C LYS A 124 4.37 -17.78 5.11
N ARG A 125 3.44 -17.94 4.15
CA ARG A 125 3.58 -17.53 2.76
C ARG A 125 2.56 -16.46 2.40
N TYR A 126 3.02 -15.36 1.84
CA TYR A 126 2.22 -14.16 1.64
C TYR A 126 2.27 -13.62 0.21
N MET A 127 1.22 -12.90 -0.14
CA MET A 127 1.10 -12.03 -1.31
C MET A 127 0.51 -10.68 -0.88
N ASP A 128 0.37 -9.76 -1.85
CA ASP A 128 -0.13 -8.38 -1.64
C ASP A 128 -1.39 -8.34 -0.77
N GLY A 129 -1.33 -7.53 0.29
CA GLY A 129 -2.42 -7.39 1.26
C GLY A 129 -3.72 -6.88 0.67
N GLY A 130 -3.62 -6.06 -0.38
CA GLY A 130 -4.79 -5.55 -1.06
C GLY A 130 -5.60 -6.59 -1.83
N LEU A 131 -5.25 -7.88 -1.80
CA LEU A 131 -6.07 -8.96 -2.33
C LEU A 131 -7.16 -9.39 -1.35
N SER A 132 -6.82 -9.45 -0.06
CA SER A 132 -7.74 -9.82 1.02
C SER A 132 -8.36 -8.61 1.70
N ASP A 133 -7.57 -7.56 1.99
CA ASP A 133 -8.04 -6.34 2.61
C ASP A 133 -7.30 -5.12 2.03
N SER A 134 -7.94 -4.46 1.07
CA SER A 134 -7.35 -3.27 0.41
C SER A 134 -7.47 -1.99 1.23
N LEU A 135 -8.43 -1.93 2.16
CA LEU A 135 -8.80 -0.75 2.96
C LEU A 135 -9.16 -1.24 4.37
N PRO A 136 -8.18 -1.40 5.26
CA PRO A 136 -8.29 -2.12 6.54
C PRO A 136 -9.00 -1.30 7.64
N ILE A 137 -10.22 -0.84 7.34
CA ILE A 137 -11.03 -0.02 8.26
C ILE A 137 -11.46 -0.83 9.49
N ASP A 138 -11.92 -2.08 9.27
CA ASP A 138 -12.36 -2.93 10.37
C ASP A 138 -11.21 -3.22 11.35
N PHE A 139 -9.99 -3.38 10.84
CA PHE A 139 -8.81 -3.57 11.68
C PHE A 139 -8.54 -2.33 12.55
N MET A 140 -8.58 -1.13 11.97
CA MET A 140 -8.33 0.11 12.72
C MET A 140 -9.41 0.40 13.77
N GLU A 141 -10.68 0.15 13.46
CA GLU A 141 -11.75 0.28 14.45
C GLU A 141 -11.57 -0.70 15.62
N ASN A 142 -11.15 -1.94 15.33
CA ASN A 142 -10.88 -2.95 16.37
C ASN A 142 -9.68 -2.61 17.27
N LEU A 143 -8.79 -1.72 16.84
CA LEU A 143 -7.72 -1.16 17.68
C LEU A 143 -8.22 -0.07 18.62
N GLY A 144 -9.47 0.38 18.48
CA GLY A 144 -10.13 1.31 19.40
C GLY A 144 -9.86 2.79 19.13
N PHE A 145 -9.50 3.16 17.89
CA PHE A 145 -9.35 4.57 17.51
C PHE A 145 -10.72 5.24 17.29
N ASP A 146 -10.91 6.40 17.87
CA ASP A 146 -12.18 7.16 17.78
C ASP A 146 -12.36 7.87 16.43
N LYS A 147 -11.27 8.31 15.83
CA LYS A 147 -11.26 9.03 14.54
C LYS A 147 -10.31 8.37 13.56
N LEU A 148 -10.78 8.17 12.34
CA LEU A 148 -10.00 7.56 11.27
C LEU A 148 -9.72 8.54 10.14
N ILE A 149 -8.48 8.57 9.67
CA ILE A 149 -8.10 9.26 8.43
C ILE A 149 -7.74 8.19 7.41
N VAL A 150 -8.38 8.24 6.23
CA VAL A 150 -8.11 7.28 5.15
C VAL A 150 -7.60 8.03 3.92
N VAL A 151 -6.42 7.62 3.43
CA VAL A 151 -5.87 8.12 2.17
C VAL A 151 -6.18 7.14 1.05
N LEU A 152 -6.99 7.56 0.10
CA LEU A 152 -7.45 6.77 -1.04
C LEU A 152 -6.75 7.20 -2.33
N THR A 153 -6.54 6.25 -3.23
CA THR A 153 -5.94 6.49 -4.55
C THR A 153 -6.97 6.59 -5.69
N ARG A 154 -8.26 6.58 -5.35
CA ARG A 154 -9.37 6.65 -6.29
C ARG A 154 -10.36 7.74 -5.89
N PRO A 155 -10.96 8.43 -6.87
CA PRO A 155 -11.92 9.49 -6.59
C PRO A 155 -13.21 8.96 -5.98
N LYS A 156 -14.01 9.87 -5.43
CA LYS A 156 -15.33 9.55 -4.88
C LYS A 156 -16.22 8.88 -5.94
N GLY A 157 -16.98 7.88 -5.51
CA GLY A 157 -17.87 7.13 -6.40
C GLY A 157 -17.21 6.00 -7.18
N TYR A 158 -15.87 5.87 -7.15
CA TYR A 158 -15.20 4.73 -7.80
C TYR A 158 -15.64 3.41 -7.16
N ARG A 159 -15.92 2.42 -8.01
CA ARG A 159 -16.14 1.02 -7.62
C ARG A 159 -15.27 0.11 -8.47
N LYS A 160 -14.75 -0.93 -7.84
CA LYS A 160 -13.91 -1.91 -8.53
C LYS A 160 -14.79 -2.91 -9.26
N GLU A 161 -14.45 -3.18 -10.53
CA GLU A 161 -15.17 -4.12 -11.37
C GLU A 161 -14.60 -5.54 -11.28
N PRO A 162 -15.46 -6.58 -11.44
CA PRO A 162 -15.00 -7.96 -11.51
C PRO A 162 -14.16 -8.23 -12.76
N SER A 163 -13.09 -9.03 -12.63
CA SER A 163 -12.27 -9.43 -13.77
C SER A 163 -12.32 -10.94 -14.00
N LYS A 164 -13.07 -11.35 -15.03
CA LYS A 164 -13.17 -12.77 -15.44
C LYS A 164 -11.80 -13.32 -15.88
N THR A 165 -10.99 -12.51 -16.54
CA THR A 165 -9.65 -12.89 -16.99
C THR A 165 -8.74 -13.16 -15.81
N SER A 166 -8.70 -12.28 -14.81
CA SER A 166 -7.89 -12.47 -13.61
C SER A 166 -8.26 -13.75 -12.87
N LYS A 167 -9.56 -14.06 -12.74
CA LYS A 167 -10.03 -15.29 -12.10
C LYS A 167 -9.52 -16.56 -12.79
N ARG A 168 -9.53 -16.59 -14.14
CA ARG A 168 -9.03 -17.74 -14.92
C ARG A 168 -7.52 -17.91 -14.73
N ILE A 169 -6.78 -16.81 -14.79
CA ILE A 169 -5.32 -16.78 -14.62
C ILE A 169 -4.95 -17.25 -13.19
N TYR A 170 -5.60 -16.72 -12.16
CA TYR A 170 -5.33 -17.15 -10.78
C TYR A 170 -5.61 -18.64 -10.57
N LYS A 171 -6.70 -19.18 -11.14
CA LYS A 171 -6.99 -20.62 -11.09
C LYS A 171 -5.90 -21.48 -11.75
N LEU A 172 -5.25 -20.96 -12.80
CA LEU A 172 -4.19 -21.68 -13.48
C LEU A 172 -2.88 -21.67 -12.67
N PHE A 173 -2.43 -20.51 -12.25
CA PHE A 173 -1.12 -20.33 -11.61
C PHE A 173 -1.09 -20.66 -10.12
N TYR A 174 -2.22 -20.43 -9.42
CA TYR A 174 -2.34 -20.63 -7.96
C TYR A 174 -3.29 -21.76 -7.59
N ARG A 175 -3.44 -22.78 -8.44
CA ARG A 175 -4.34 -23.93 -8.24
C ARG A 175 -4.13 -24.68 -6.93
N LYS A 176 -2.91 -24.63 -6.37
CA LYS A 176 -2.57 -25.25 -5.07
C LYS A 176 -3.16 -24.47 -3.89
N TYR A 177 -3.62 -23.24 -4.10
CA TYR A 177 -4.10 -22.31 -3.08
C TYR A 177 -5.53 -21.84 -3.38
N PRO A 178 -6.53 -22.73 -3.26
CA PRO A 178 -7.91 -22.43 -3.68
C PRO A 178 -8.54 -21.26 -2.92
N LYS A 179 -8.23 -21.10 -1.63
CA LYS A 179 -8.72 -19.99 -0.81
C LYS A 179 -8.15 -18.65 -1.26
N PHE A 180 -6.86 -18.64 -1.60
CA PHE A 180 -6.21 -17.46 -2.20
C PHE A 180 -6.85 -17.12 -3.55
N VAL A 181 -7.07 -18.09 -4.42
CA VAL A 181 -7.74 -17.88 -5.71
C VAL A 181 -9.11 -17.26 -5.53
N ASP A 182 -9.85 -17.72 -4.52
CA ASP A 182 -11.19 -17.20 -4.22
C ASP A 182 -11.12 -15.74 -3.78
N VAL A 183 -10.33 -15.41 -2.75
CA VAL A 183 -10.22 -14.04 -2.24
C VAL A 183 -9.68 -13.08 -3.29
N ALA A 184 -8.63 -13.44 -4.03
CA ALA A 184 -8.05 -12.61 -5.08
C ALA A 184 -9.03 -12.34 -6.25
N SER A 185 -9.86 -13.35 -6.59
CA SER A 185 -10.89 -13.22 -7.62
C SER A 185 -12.06 -12.34 -7.18
N ASN A 186 -12.35 -12.32 -5.89
CA ASN A 186 -13.46 -11.57 -5.29
C ASN A 186 -13.01 -10.23 -4.65
N ARG A 187 -11.76 -9.81 -4.88
CA ARG A 187 -11.20 -8.56 -4.37
C ARG A 187 -12.11 -7.34 -4.57
N HIS A 188 -12.82 -7.27 -5.70
CA HIS A 188 -13.75 -6.18 -6.01
C HIS A 188 -14.90 -6.10 -5.01
N ILE A 189 -15.42 -7.21 -4.51
CA ILE A 189 -16.50 -7.26 -3.52
C ILE A 189 -16.02 -6.68 -2.20
N HIS A 190 -14.87 -7.16 -1.70
CA HIS A 190 -14.31 -6.68 -0.43
C HIS A 190 -13.97 -5.19 -0.50
N TYR A 191 -13.30 -4.75 -1.57
CA TYR A 191 -12.98 -3.35 -1.79
C TYR A 191 -14.23 -2.46 -1.78
N ASN A 192 -15.27 -2.83 -2.53
CA ASN A 192 -16.49 -2.02 -2.63
C ASN A 192 -17.24 -1.95 -1.31
N LYS A 193 -17.27 -3.05 -0.54
CA LYS A 193 -17.84 -3.07 0.81
C LYS A 193 -17.08 -2.13 1.77
N SER A 194 -15.75 -2.12 1.71
CA SER A 194 -14.95 -1.18 2.51
C SER A 194 -15.20 0.28 2.10
N ILE A 195 -15.40 0.57 0.81
CA ILE A 195 -15.78 1.91 0.34
C ILE A 195 -17.16 2.33 0.88
N GLU A 196 -18.15 1.43 0.87
CA GLU A 196 -19.47 1.71 1.44
C GLU A 196 -19.37 2.05 2.93
N LYS A 197 -18.54 1.30 3.66
CA LYS A 197 -18.28 1.57 5.09
C LYS A 197 -17.60 2.92 5.30
N ILE A 198 -16.59 3.25 4.51
CA ILE A 198 -15.91 4.56 4.54
C ILE A 198 -16.91 5.68 4.31
N GLU A 199 -17.75 5.57 3.28
CA GLU A 199 -18.79 6.57 2.98
C GLU A 199 -19.82 6.73 4.10
N ALA A 200 -20.14 5.66 4.82
CA ALA A 200 -21.01 5.71 5.99
C ALA A 200 -20.35 6.42 7.17
N LEU A 201 -19.08 6.10 7.46
CA LEU A 201 -18.31 6.73 8.55
C LEU A 201 -18.02 8.21 8.28
N GLU A 202 -17.79 8.60 7.01
CA GLU A 202 -17.67 10.01 6.63
C GLU A 202 -18.95 10.80 6.97
N LYS A 203 -20.13 10.23 6.68
CA LYS A 203 -21.43 10.87 6.97
C LYS A 203 -21.68 11.08 8.46
N THR A 204 -21.16 10.20 9.32
CA THR A 204 -21.28 10.29 10.77
C THR A 204 -20.18 11.15 11.41
N GLY A 205 -19.21 11.63 10.66
CA GLY A 205 -18.09 12.43 11.16
C GLY A 205 -17.02 11.63 11.93
N ASN A 206 -17.02 10.29 11.81
CA ASN A 206 -16.04 9.42 12.47
C ASN A 206 -14.81 9.13 11.58
N LEU A 207 -14.88 9.50 10.29
CA LEU A 207 -13.80 9.27 9.34
C LEU A 207 -13.63 10.47 8.42
N TYR A 208 -12.38 10.85 8.17
CA TYR A 208 -11.97 11.83 7.17
C TYR A 208 -11.28 11.10 6.00
N ALA A 209 -11.86 11.21 4.80
CA ALA A 209 -11.28 10.56 3.62
C ALA A 209 -10.60 11.56 2.70
N ILE A 210 -9.28 11.41 2.56
CA ILE A 210 -8.45 12.12 1.59
C ILE A 210 -8.45 11.31 0.30
N ARG A 211 -8.89 11.90 -0.81
CA ARG A 211 -8.97 11.21 -2.10
C ARG A 211 -8.76 12.17 -3.27
N PRO A 212 -8.21 11.72 -4.41
CA PRO A 212 -8.05 12.58 -5.57
C PRO A 212 -9.43 13.03 -6.08
N LYS A 213 -9.50 14.25 -6.59
CA LYS A 213 -10.75 14.83 -7.14
C LYS A 213 -11.20 14.14 -8.41
N HIS A 214 -10.25 13.60 -9.19
CA HIS A 214 -10.49 12.87 -10.44
C HIS A 214 -9.59 11.63 -10.51
N ALA A 215 -9.82 10.77 -11.51
CA ALA A 215 -8.99 9.60 -11.71
C ALA A 215 -7.58 10.01 -12.11
N LEU A 216 -6.57 9.49 -11.39
CA LEU A 216 -5.18 9.77 -11.69
C LEU A 216 -4.76 9.06 -12.99
N GLU A 217 -4.19 9.80 -13.92
CA GLU A 217 -3.73 9.31 -15.23
C GLU A 217 -2.35 8.65 -15.14
N VAL A 218 -2.18 7.72 -14.19
CA VAL A 218 -0.95 6.94 -14.05
C VAL A 218 -1.23 5.45 -14.08
N GLY A 219 -0.43 4.75 -14.86
CA GLY A 219 -0.40 3.30 -14.87
C GLY A 219 0.44 2.73 -13.74
N ARG A 220 0.27 1.43 -13.46
CA ARG A 220 1.12 0.71 -12.49
C ARG A 220 2.60 0.65 -12.89
N LEU A 221 2.89 0.82 -14.17
CA LEU A 221 4.22 0.76 -14.77
C LEU A 221 4.59 2.10 -15.40
N GLU A 222 4.08 3.20 -14.82
CA GLU A 222 4.44 4.54 -15.27
C GLU A 222 5.94 4.76 -15.15
N LYS A 223 6.52 5.39 -16.16
CA LYS A 223 7.96 5.68 -16.24
C LYS A 223 8.27 7.15 -16.48
N ASP A 224 7.24 7.97 -16.56
CA ASP A 224 7.39 9.40 -16.76
C ASP A 224 7.56 10.11 -15.41
N PRO A 225 8.76 10.64 -15.09
CA PRO A 225 9.03 11.31 -13.82
C PRO A 225 8.22 12.59 -13.65
N GLU A 226 7.83 13.27 -14.73
CA GLU A 226 7.05 14.51 -14.66
C GLU A 226 5.61 14.23 -14.23
N LYS A 227 5.04 13.09 -14.65
CA LYS A 227 3.73 12.67 -14.18
C LYS A 227 3.72 12.37 -12.68
N PHE A 228 4.77 11.75 -12.16
CA PHE A 228 4.90 11.53 -10.71
C PHE A 228 4.97 12.85 -9.94
N GLU A 229 5.76 13.80 -10.45
CA GLU A 229 5.85 15.13 -9.86
C GLU A 229 4.50 15.84 -9.87
N ALA A 230 3.82 15.84 -11.02
CA ALA A 230 2.52 16.51 -11.17
C ALA A 230 1.48 15.97 -10.17
N ILE A 231 1.40 14.64 -10.02
CA ILE A 231 0.48 14.00 -9.07
C ILE A 231 0.85 14.31 -7.62
N TYR A 232 2.15 14.33 -7.31
CA TYR A 232 2.61 14.72 -5.99
C TYR A 232 2.21 16.15 -5.66
N GLN A 233 2.42 17.09 -6.58
CA GLN A 233 2.05 18.50 -6.39
C GLN A 233 0.53 18.67 -6.26
N GLU A 234 -0.26 17.94 -7.05
CA GLU A 234 -1.73 17.94 -6.93
C GLU A 234 -2.17 17.49 -5.53
N GLY A 235 -1.60 16.38 -5.03
CA GLY A 235 -1.91 15.89 -3.68
C GLY A 235 -1.49 16.87 -2.58
N LEU A 236 -0.33 17.52 -2.73
CA LEU A 236 0.19 18.50 -1.79
C LEU A 236 -0.70 19.76 -1.76
N GLU A 237 -1.09 20.27 -2.92
CA GLU A 237 -1.97 21.43 -3.04
C GLU A 237 -3.37 21.11 -2.48
N GLN A 238 -3.91 19.94 -2.79
CA GLN A 238 -5.18 19.50 -2.24
C GLN A 238 -5.15 19.50 -0.72
N MET A 239 -4.13 18.91 -0.09
CA MET A 239 -4.03 18.85 1.35
C MET A 239 -3.80 20.21 2.01
N ARG A 240 -3.06 21.11 1.36
CA ARG A 240 -2.94 22.50 1.84
C ARG A 240 -4.30 23.19 1.93
N ASN A 241 -5.14 22.98 0.93
CA ASN A 241 -6.48 23.57 0.87
C ASN A 241 -7.48 22.90 1.83
N GLU A 242 -7.23 21.65 2.23
CA GLU A 242 -8.11 20.88 3.14
C GLU A 242 -7.61 20.87 4.59
N MET A 243 -6.46 21.50 4.89
CA MET A 243 -5.80 21.41 6.20
C MET A 243 -6.69 21.92 7.34
N ASP A 244 -7.42 23.00 7.15
CA ASP A 244 -8.29 23.57 8.18
C ASP A 244 -9.49 22.66 8.46
N HIS A 245 -10.02 22.00 7.41
CA HIS A 245 -11.07 20.99 7.59
C HIS A 245 -10.56 19.78 8.36
N LEU A 246 -9.34 19.32 8.05
CA LEU A 246 -8.72 18.21 8.75
C LEU A 246 -8.47 18.54 10.23
N LYS A 247 -7.94 19.74 10.54
CA LYS A 247 -7.76 20.20 11.93
C LYS A 247 -9.09 20.24 12.67
N THR A 248 -10.11 20.82 12.06
CA THR A 248 -11.47 20.84 12.65
C THR A 248 -11.98 19.43 12.93
N PHE A 249 -11.79 18.49 12.00
CA PHE A 249 -12.14 17.08 12.20
C PHE A 249 -11.40 16.47 13.40
N LEU A 250 -10.11 16.76 13.56
CA LEU A 250 -9.30 16.27 14.68
C LEU A 250 -9.66 16.92 16.02
N GLY A 251 -10.28 18.09 16.01
CA GLY A 251 -10.59 18.89 17.20
C GLY A 251 -9.47 19.85 17.59
N ASP A 252 -8.52 20.08 16.71
CA ASP A 252 -7.48 21.09 16.85
C ASP A 252 -8.06 22.43 16.34
N ASN A 253 -8.47 23.29 17.28
CA ASN A 253 -8.93 24.67 17.01
C ASN A 253 -7.79 25.67 17.08
#